data_a4d10d4f09480cc59cf57a8b5db20f99
#
_entry.id   a4d10d4f09480cc59cf57a8b5db20f99
#
_cell.length_a   1.000
_cell.length_b   1.000
_cell.length_c   1.000
_cell.angle_alpha   90.00
_cell.angle_beta   90.00
_cell.angle_gamma   90.00
#
_symmetry.space_group_name_H-M   'P 1'
#
loop_
_entity.id
_entity.type
_entity.pdbx_description
1 polymer ?
#
loop_
_entity_poly.entity_id
_entity_poly.type
_entity_poly.pdbx_seq_one_letter_code
_entity_poly.pdbx_strand_id
1 'polypeptide(L)'
;AKQVSLAAFAGPATVFLAGAGLLEGFERVMVFNPLASYRLGECFFNLHYESFIPGILKIGDIPEVAALAAPNPLTVTAPLGHDGTPLSVSEAADVFRPVIKRYEALGRRQAFHLVGEAEANSLLLTELIS
;
A
#
# COMPACT_ATOMS: atom_id res chain seq x y z
N ALA A 1 -12.13 5.85 -23.26
CA ALA A 1 -11.67 4.68 -22.51
C ALA A 1 -12.30 4.69 -21.11
N LYS A 2 -12.68 3.52 -20.65
CA LYS A 2 -13.25 3.39 -19.31
C LYS A 2 -12.15 3.59 -18.26
N GLN A 3 -12.42 4.43 -17.28
CA GLN A 3 -11.57 4.61 -16.13
C GLN A 3 -11.93 3.56 -15.09
N VAL A 4 -11.01 2.65 -14.80
CA VAL A 4 -11.22 1.57 -13.84
C VAL A 4 -10.23 1.70 -12.70
N SER A 5 -10.75 1.72 -11.48
CA SER A 5 -9.92 1.73 -10.27
C SER A 5 -9.96 0.35 -9.62
N LEU A 6 -8.84 -0.05 -9.04
CA LEU A 6 -8.74 -1.29 -8.28
C LEU A 6 -8.68 -0.96 -6.79
N ALA A 7 -9.49 -1.64 -6.01
CA ALA A 7 -9.44 -1.54 -4.55
C ALA A 7 -9.28 -2.93 -3.94
N ALA A 8 -8.37 -3.09 -3.00
CA ALA A 8 -8.14 -4.34 -2.30
C ALA A 8 -8.08 -4.09 -0.79
N PHE A 9 -8.52 -5.08 -0.01
CA PHE A 9 -8.70 -4.96 1.43
C PHE A 9 -7.98 -6.08 2.16
N ALA A 10 -7.40 -5.76 3.32
CA ALA A 10 -6.81 -6.71 4.26
C ALA A 10 -5.69 -7.56 3.64
N GLY A 11 -5.74 -8.89 3.74
CA GLY A 11 -4.71 -9.78 3.21
C GLY A 11 -4.43 -9.58 1.73
N PRO A 12 -5.46 -9.62 0.86
CA PRO A 12 -5.27 -9.33 -0.56
C PRO A 12 -4.67 -7.95 -0.82
N ALA A 13 -4.90 -6.96 0.04
CA ALA A 13 -4.30 -5.64 -0.11
C ALA A 13 -2.77 -5.70 -0.13
N THR A 14 -2.17 -6.55 0.70
CA THR A 14 -0.72 -6.72 0.72
C THR A 14 -0.20 -7.28 -0.61
N VAL A 15 -0.89 -8.27 -1.16
CA VAL A 15 -0.52 -8.87 -2.44
C VAL A 15 -0.60 -7.84 -3.57
N PHE A 16 -1.70 -7.08 -3.63
CA PHE A 16 -1.86 -6.07 -4.67
C PHE A 16 -0.90 -4.90 -4.50
N LEU A 17 -0.56 -4.53 -3.26
CA LEU A 17 0.44 -3.50 -3.01
C LEU A 17 1.82 -3.95 -3.53
N ALA A 18 2.22 -5.16 -3.19
CA ALA A 18 3.50 -5.70 -3.65
C ALA A 18 3.54 -5.85 -5.17
N GLY A 19 2.42 -6.19 -5.79
CA GLY A 19 2.33 -6.37 -7.23
C GLY A 19 1.86 -5.13 -8.00
N ALA A 20 1.73 -3.99 -7.35
CA ALA A 20 1.15 -2.80 -7.97
C ALA A 20 1.87 -2.36 -9.25
N GLY A 21 3.17 -2.57 -9.32
CA GLY A 21 3.95 -2.23 -10.51
C GLY A 21 3.66 -3.13 -11.72
N LEU A 22 2.98 -4.26 -11.51
CA LEU A 22 2.62 -5.20 -12.56
C LEU A 22 1.18 -5.02 -13.03
N LEU A 23 0.41 -4.18 -12.34
CA LEU A 23 -1.00 -3.98 -12.66
C LEU A 23 -1.14 -2.98 -13.79
N GLU A 24 -1.85 -3.40 -14.85
CA GLU A 24 -2.10 -2.58 -16.02
C GLU A 24 -3.60 -2.41 -16.23
N GLY A 25 -3.98 -1.32 -16.89
CA GLY A 25 -5.38 -1.07 -17.22
C GLY A 25 -6.18 -0.42 -16.12
N PHE A 26 -5.56 -0.05 -15.01
CA PHE A 26 -6.23 0.64 -13.91
C PHE A 26 -5.81 2.10 -13.86
N GLU A 27 -6.78 2.97 -13.68
CA GLU A 27 -6.53 4.39 -13.50
C GLU A 27 -5.76 4.65 -12.20
N ARG A 28 -6.12 3.90 -11.16
CA ARG A 28 -5.42 3.96 -9.87
C ARG A 28 -5.64 2.67 -9.09
N VAL A 29 -4.75 2.41 -8.16
CA VAL A 29 -4.82 1.26 -7.26
C VAL A 29 -4.92 1.80 -5.83
N MET A 30 -5.90 1.29 -5.08
CA MET A 30 -6.11 1.62 -3.68
C MET A 30 -6.04 0.36 -2.84
N VAL A 31 -5.23 0.38 -1.80
CA VAL A 31 -5.12 -0.76 -0.88
C VAL A 31 -5.46 -0.30 0.53
N PHE A 32 -6.25 -1.12 1.23
CA PHE A 32 -6.74 -0.83 2.57
C PHE A 32 -6.23 -1.88 3.53
N ASN A 33 -5.54 -1.44 4.57
CA ASN A 33 -4.97 -2.29 5.62
C ASN A 33 -3.99 -3.36 5.10
N PRO A 34 -3.06 -3.03 4.19
CA PRO A 34 -2.00 -3.96 3.84
C PRO A 34 -0.98 -4.05 4.97
N LEU A 35 -0.23 -5.15 5.02
CA LEU A 35 0.96 -5.19 5.86
C LEU A 35 1.97 -4.18 5.31
N ALA A 36 2.52 -3.35 6.18
CA ALA A 36 3.41 -2.27 5.73
C ALA A 36 4.81 -2.76 5.39
N SER A 37 5.34 -3.72 6.17
CA SER A 37 6.71 -4.19 5.98
C SER A 37 6.94 -5.49 6.76
N TYR A 38 7.77 -6.37 6.22
CA TYR A 38 8.19 -7.57 6.94
C TYR A 38 9.33 -7.30 7.92
N ARG A 39 9.82 -6.06 7.98
CA ARG A 39 10.93 -5.66 8.85
C ARG A 39 10.49 -4.92 10.11
N LEU A 40 9.18 -4.82 10.37
CA LEU A 40 8.66 -4.04 11.50
C LEU A 40 8.75 -4.74 12.85
N GLY A 41 9.13 -6.02 12.88
CA GLY A 41 9.26 -6.76 14.12
C GLY A 41 9.71 -8.18 13.86
N GLU A 42 9.96 -8.91 14.94
CA GLU A 42 10.39 -10.31 14.86
C GLU A 42 9.22 -11.27 14.83
N CYS A 43 8.10 -10.89 15.42
CA CYS A 43 6.88 -11.68 15.47
C CYS A 43 5.73 -10.92 14.82
N PHE A 44 4.95 -11.65 14.02
CA PHE A 44 3.78 -11.10 13.34
C PHE A 44 2.54 -11.85 13.79
N PHE A 45 1.51 -11.11 14.19
CA PHE A 45 0.25 -11.69 14.65
C PHE A 45 -0.92 -10.75 14.32
N ASN A 46 -2.14 -11.28 14.40
CA ASN A 46 -3.36 -10.55 14.04
C ASN A 46 -3.36 -10.05 12.59
N LEU A 47 -2.72 -10.82 11.69
CA LEU A 47 -2.64 -10.50 10.27
C LEU A 47 -3.25 -11.62 9.44
N HIS A 48 -3.72 -11.27 8.26
CA HIS A 48 -4.22 -12.24 7.32
C HIS A 48 -3.09 -13.07 6.74
N TYR A 49 -3.35 -14.35 6.54
CA TYR A 49 -2.37 -15.29 6.01
C TYR A 49 -1.82 -14.83 4.64
N GLU A 50 -2.67 -14.26 3.81
CA GLU A 50 -2.32 -13.77 2.47
C GLU A 50 -1.31 -12.62 2.50
N SER A 51 -1.12 -11.98 3.66
CA SER A 51 -0.11 -10.93 3.80
C SER A 51 1.32 -11.45 3.70
N PHE A 52 1.51 -12.77 3.79
CA PHE A 52 2.84 -13.36 3.77
C PHE A 52 3.13 -13.96 2.40
N ILE A 53 3.91 -13.23 1.59
CA ILE A 53 4.24 -13.60 0.21
C ILE A 53 5.56 -14.34 0.19
N PRO A 54 5.58 -15.66 -0.15
CA PRO A 54 6.82 -16.42 -0.14
C PRO A 54 7.88 -15.84 -1.07
N GLY A 55 9.10 -15.74 -0.55
CA GLY A 55 10.26 -15.34 -1.34
C GLY A 55 10.37 -13.85 -1.67
N ILE A 56 9.42 -13.02 -1.26
CA ILE A 56 9.43 -11.60 -1.60
C ILE A 56 10.70 -10.89 -1.08
N LEU A 57 11.18 -11.25 0.10
CA LEU A 57 12.36 -10.60 0.69
C LEU A 57 13.65 -10.84 -0.08
N LYS A 58 13.66 -11.78 -1.03
CA LYS A 58 14.78 -11.97 -1.95
C LYS A 58 14.84 -10.84 -2.99
N ILE A 59 13.72 -10.18 -3.22
CA ILE A 59 13.60 -9.08 -4.17
C ILE A 59 13.67 -7.75 -3.43
N GLY A 60 12.95 -7.63 -2.32
CA GLY A 60 12.86 -6.45 -1.50
C GLY A 60 11.71 -6.57 -0.52
N ASP A 61 11.62 -5.65 0.42
CA ASP A 61 10.48 -5.57 1.32
C ASP A 61 9.30 -4.93 0.58
N ILE A 62 8.12 -4.93 1.19
CA ILE A 62 6.90 -4.39 0.59
C ILE A 62 7.08 -2.96 0.06
N PRO A 63 7.67 -2.01 0.82
CA PRO A 63 7.84 -0.66 0.27
C PRO A 63 8.72 -0.59 -0.97
N GLU A 64 9.82 -1.32 -1.01
CA GLU A 64 10.72 -1.32 -2.16
C GLU A 64 10.04 -1.88 -3.41
N VAL A 65 9.25 -2.93 -3.24
CA VAL A 65 8.53 -3.55 -4.37
C VAL A 65 7.35 -2.68 -4.80
N ALA A 66 6.64 -2.07 -3.83
CA ALA A 66 5.53 -1.17 -4.13
C ALA A 66 5.99 0.08 -4.89
N ALA A 67 7.24 0.50 -4.69
CA ALA A 67 7.79 1.64 -5.42
C ALA A 67 7.81 1.45 -6.93
N LEU A 68 7.76 0.21 -7.40
CA LEU A 68 7.71 -0.11 -8.83
C LEU A 68 6.39 0.33 -9.49
N ALA A 69 5.37 0.66 -8.70
CA ALA A 69 4.11 1.18 -9.24
C ALA A 69 4.25 2.59 -9.82
N ALA A 70 5.24 3.35 -9.36
CA ALA A 70 5.44 4.72 -9.82
C ALA A 70 5.69 4.76 -11.33
N PRO A 71 5.12 5.71 -12.05
CA PRO A 71 4.38 6.89 -11.60
C PRO A 71 2.86 6.72 -11.53
N ASN A 72 2.35 5.50 -11.54
CA ASN A 72 0.90 5.25 -11.57
C ASN A 72 0.25 5.60 -10.22
N PRO A 73 -0.97 6.15 -10.22
CA PRO A 73 -1.63 6.53 -8.98
C PRO A 73 -1.80 5.35 -8.02
N LEU A 74 -1.32 5.52 -6.80
CA LEU A 74 -1.36 4.51 -5.74
C LEU A 74 -1.77 5.17 -4.43
N THR A 75 -2.76 4.57 -3.75
CA THR A 75 -3.19 5.00 -2.43
C THR A 75 -3.04 3.85 -1.45
N VAL A 76 -2.31 4.07 -0.38
CA VAL A 76 -2.13 3.10 0.71
C VAL A 76 -2.84 3.65 1.94
N THR A 77 -3.80 2.91 2.44
CA THR A 77 -4.67 3.36 3.53
C THR A 77 -4.51 2.49 4.75
N ALA A 78 -4.20 3.11 5.87
CA ALA A 78 -4.08 2.48 7.19
C ALA A 78 -3.21 1.21 7.15
N PRO A 79 -1.96 1.29 6.69
CA PRO A 79 -1.08 0.11 6.63
C PRO A 79 -0.82 -0.42 8.04
N LEU A 80 -0.72 -1.75 8.15
CA LEU A 80 -0.64 -2.44 9.43
C LEU A 80 0.80 -2.72 9.85
N GLY A 81 1.06 -2.63 11.15
CA GLY A 81 2.30 -3.08 11.75
C GLY A 81 2.29 -4.59 11.99
N HIS A 82 3.35 -5.10 12.63
CA HIS A 82 3.53 -6.54 12.86
C HIS A 82 2.44 -7.16 13.74
N ASP A 83 1.75 -6.36 14.53
CA ASP A 83 0.71 -6.81 15.44
C ASP A 83 -0.71 -6.67 14.85
N GLY A 84 -0.82 -6.27 13.59
CA GLY A 84 -2.09 -6.09 12.92
C GLY A 84 -2.79 -4.78 13.25
N THR A 85 -2.13 -3.86 13.95
CA THR A 85 -2.71 -2.53 14.22
C THR A 85 -2.20 -1.52 13.19
N PRO A 86 -3.05 -0.56 12.78
CA PRO A 86 -2.63 0.46 11.83
C PRO A 86 -1.49 1.33 12.39
N LEU A 87 -0.53 1.62 11.52
CA LEU A 87 0.54 2.57 11.84
C LEU A 87 -0.02 4.00 11.84
N SER A 88 0.58 4.88 12.64
CA SER A 88 0.31 6.31 12.51
C SER A 88 0.78 6.79 11.13
N VAL A 89 0.25 7.92 10.67
CA VAL A 89 0.67 8.49 9.37
C VAL A 89 2.18 8.76 9.37
N SER A 90 2.72 9.23 10.48
CA SER A 90 4.16 9.50 10.62
C SER A 90 5.00 8.23 10.50
N GLU A 91 4.62 7.17 11.22
CA GLU A 91 5.29 5.88 11.14
C GLU A 91 5.21 5.28 9.74
N ALA A 92 4.01 5.36 9.14
CA ALA A 92 3.80 4.87 7.79
C ALA A 92 4.64 5.62 6.75
N ALA A 93 4.76 6.93 6.90
CA ALA A 93 5.59 7.73 6.01
C ALA A 93 7.06 7.31 6.07
N ASP A 94 7.56 6.98 7.26
CA ASP A 94 8.92 6.49 7.41
C ASP A 94 9.11 5.12 6.73
N VAL A 95 8.16 4.22 6.89
CA VAL A 95 8.21 2.89 6.29
C VAL A 95 8.12 2.97 4.77
N PHE A 96 7.24 3.82 4.25
CA PHE A 96 7.03 3.97 2.80
C PHE A 96 7.94 5.03 2.15
N ARG A 97 9.00 5.44 2.82
CA ARG A 97 9.95 6.40 2.27
C ARG A 97 10.50 6.01 0.89
N PRO A 98 10.84 4.73 0.62
CA PRO A 98 11.29 4.34 -0.72
C PRO A 98 10.26 4.64 -1.81
N VAL A 99 8.97 4.46 -1.51
CA VAL A 99 7.89 4.76 -2.44
C VAL A 99 7.80 6.27 -2.68
N ILE A 100 7.82 7.05 -1.61
CA ILE A 100 7.74 8.51 -1.68
C ILE A 100 8.90 9.06 -2.52
N LYS A 101 10.12 8.59 -2.26
CA LYS A 101 11.30 9.03 -3.00
C LYS A 101 11.22 8.70 -4.48
N ARG A 102 10.68 7.52 -4.81
CA ARG A 102 10.53 7.12 -6.22
C ARG A 102 9.53 8.01 -6.94
N TYR A 103 8.38 8.30 -6.32
CA TYR A 103 7.39 9.19 -6.92
C TYR A 103 7.94 10.62 -7.06
N GLU A 104 8.68 11.11 -6.08
CA GLU A 104 9.34 12.41 -6.16
C GLU A 104 10.36 12.46 -7.31
N ALA A 105 11.17 11.42 -7.45
CA ALA A 105 12.19 11.33 -8.50
C ALA A 105 11.57 11.36 -9.90
N LEU A 106 10.35 10.84 -10.04
CA LEU A 106 9.65 10.85 -11.32
C LEU A 106 8.75 12.07 -11.51
N GLY A 107 8.79 13.02 -10.57
CA GLY A 107 7.97 14.24 -10.65
C GLY A 107 6.49 13.99 -10.43
N ARG A 108 6.11 12.91 -9.75
CA ARG A 108 4.72 12.50 -9.57
C ARG A 108 4.38 12.25 -8.10
N ARG A 109 4.95 13.05 -7.19
CA ARG A 109 4.69 12.89 -5.75
C ARG A 109 3.19 12.90 -5.42
N GLN A 110 2.43 13.71 -6.14
CA GLN A 110 0.99 13.83 -5.93
C GLN A 110 0.19 12.60 -6.35
N ALA A 111 0.80 11.65 -7.05
CA ALA A 111 0.14 10.42 -7.47
C ALA A 111 0.20 9.32 -6.38
N PHE A 112 1.01 9.52 -5.34
CA PHE A 112 1.06 8.60 -4.20
C PHE A 112 0.41 9.24 -2.98
N HIS A 113 -0.59 8.54 -2.42
CA HIS A 113 -1.30 8.99 -1.23
C HIS A 113 -1.15 7.96 -0.11
N LEU A 114 -0.82 8.46 1.08
CA LEU A 114 -0.73 7.65 2.28
C LEU A 114 -1.76 8.19 3.27
N VAL A 115 -2.74 7.37 3.61
CA VAL A 115 -3.91 7.77 4.41
C VAL A 115 -3.93 7.02 5.73
N GLY A 116 -4.20 7.73 6.82
CA GLY A 116 -4.30 7.13 8.15
C GLY A 116 -5.65 6.48 8.41
N GLU A 117 -5.73 5.73 9.52
CA GLU A 117 -6.95 5.03 9.89
C GLU A 117 -8.16 5.98 10.09
N ALA A 118 -7.92 7.14 10.70
CA ALA A 118 -8.99 8.09 10.97
C ALA A 118 -9.69 8.59 9.70
N GLU A 119 -8.97 8.63 8.58
CA GLU A 119 -9.50 9.09 7.30
C GLU A 119 -9.95 7.94 6.40
N ALA A 120 -9.63 6.70 6.76
CA ALA A 120 -9.89 5.53 5.92
C ALA A 120 -11.37 5.35 5.60
N ASN A 121 -12.24 5.46 6.61
CA ASN A 121 -13.67 5.27 6.42
C ASN A 121 -14.27 6.35 5.53
N SER A 122 -13.83 7.58 5.70
CA SER A 122 -14.30 8.71 4.88
C SER A 122 -13.88 8.53 3.42
N LEU A 123 -12.63 8.14 3.20
CA LEU A 123 -12.11 7.89 1.86
C LEU A 123 -12.86 6.73 1.20
N LEU A 124 -13.08 5.64 1.94
CA LEU A 124 -13.79 4.47 1.43
C LEU A 124 -15.21 4.83 0.99
N LEU A 125 -15.93 5.57 1.81
CA LEU A 125 -17.29 6.01 1.48
C LEU A 125 -17.29 6.89 0.24
N THR A 126 -16.37 7.84 0.15
CA THR A 126 -16.27 8.75 -1.01
C THR A 126 -16.01 7.97 -2.29
N GLU A 127 -15.07 7.03 -2.27
CA GLU A 127 -14.68 6.28 -3.46
C GLU A 127 -15.71 5.24 -3.89
N LEU A 128 -16.44 4.65 -2.93
CA LEU A 128 -17.47 3.64 -3.26
C LEU A 128 -18.78 4.27 -3.70
N ILE A 129 -19.10 5.47 -3.24
CA ILE A 129 -20.36 6.14 -3.56
C ILE A 129 -20.24 6.96 -4.85
N SER A 130 -19.09 7.53 -5.10
CA SER A 130 -18.83 8.27 -6.34
C SER A 130 -18.54 7.33 -7.52
#